data_e8883ec35ed0e3f17e4f783274437820
#
_entry.id   e8883ec35ed0e3f17e4f783274437820
#
_cell.length_a   1.000
_cell.length_b   1.000
_cell.length_c   1.000
_cell.angle_alpha   90.00
_cell.angle_beta   90.00
_cell.angle_gamma   90.00
#
_symmetry.space_group_name_H-M   'P 1'
#
loop_
_entity.id
_entity.type
_entity.pdbx_description
1 polymer ?
#
loop_
_entity_poly.entity_id
_entity_poly.type
_entity_poly.pdbx_seq_one_letter_code
_entity_poly.pdbx_strand_id
1 'polypeptide(L)'
;AFNRRICPYTVEGRAIIHDKLAINCNLMYQLMNQKLASGSIEYYDNRISLYSAQWGKCYITGKEFQCLEDIHCHHKVAKNKGGTDEYSNLVLVDKDVHILIHATNLEIVKRWDITLNLLLPIHSLWQYRLLYLSCIRLLC
;
A
#
# COMPACT_ATOMS: atom_id res chain seq x y z
N ALA A 1 16.03 12.28 -26.49
CA ALA A 1 15.33 13.48 -26.93
C ALA A 1 14.17 13.77 -26.00
N PHE A 2 14.11 14.99 -25.46
CA PHE A 2 13.06 15.44 -24.56
C PHE A 2 11.74 15.60 -25.34
N ASN A 3 10.71 14.84 -24.99
CA ASN A 3 9.42 14.95 -25.66
C ASN A 3 8.62 16.09 -25.05
N ARG A 4 8.52 17.22 -25.76
CA ARG A 4 7.79 18.43 -25.32
C ARG A 4 6.29 18.21 -25.07
N ARG A 5 5.71 17.12 -25.56
CA ARG A 5 4.30 16.79 -25.32
C ARG A 5 4.05 16.19 -23.93
N ILE A 6 5.11 15.70 -23.27
CA ILE A 6 5.00 15.16 -21.92
C ILE A 6 5.29 16.29 -20.94
N CYS A 7 4.25 17.02 -20.57
CA CYS A 7 4.34 18.18 -19.68
C CYS A 7 3.28 18.06 -18.57
N PRO A 8 3.65 18.19 -17.28
CA PRO A 8 2.68 18.11 -16.17
C PRO A 8 1.73 19.31 -16.09
N TYR A 9 2.01 20.37 -16.84
CA TYR A 9 1.22 21.61 -16.79
C TYR A 9 0.09 21.67 -17.81
N THR A 10 -0.02 20.73 -18.75
CA THR A 10 -1.11 20.63 -19.71
C THR A 10 -2.00 19.42 -19.42
N VAL A 11 -3.28 19.49 -19.80
CA VAL A 11 -4.23 18.37 -19.62
C VAL A 11 -3.76 17.15 -20.40
N GLU A 12 -3.35 17.35 -21.66
CA GLU A 12 -2.85 16.30 -22.56
C GLU A 12 -1.54 15.69 -22.03
N GLY A 13 -0.63 16.52 -21.51
CA GLY A 13 0.64 16.07 -20.96
C GLY A 13 0.44 15.23 -19.70
N ARG A 14 -0.47 15.63 -18.81
CA ARG A 14 -0.85 14.84 -17.64
C ARG A 14 -1.48 13.52 -18.04
N ALA A 15 -2.40 13.50 -19.02
CA ALA A 15 -3.02 12.27 -19.51
C ALA A 15 -1.97 11.28 -20.03
N ILE A 16 -0.98 11.74 -20.81
CA ILE A 16 0.12 10.91 -21.31
C ILE A 16 0.98 10.35 -20.16
N ILE A 17 1.26 11.17 -19.13
CA ILE A 17 2.02 10.73 -17.96
C ILE A 17 1.25 9.64 -17.20
N HIS A 18 -0.04 9.85 -16.98
CA HIS A 18 -0.89 8.90 -16.25
C HIS A 18 -1.09 7.60 -17.01
N ASP A 19 -1.28 7.66 -18.32
CA ASP A 19 -1.40 6.47 -19.18
C ASP A 19 -0.12 5.61 -19.12
N LYS A 20 1.04 6.24 -19.16
CA LYS A 20 2.33 5.55 -19.02
C LYS A 20 2.59 4.98 -17.65
N LEU A 21 2.01 5.56 -16.60
CA LEU A 21 2.16 5.07 -15.24
C LEU A 21 1.32 3.82 -14.98
N ALA A 22 0.37 3.47 -15.87
CA ALA A 22 -0.54 2.34 -15.70
C ALA A 22 -1.23 2.30 -14.32
N ILE A 23 -1.50 3.49 -13.75
CA ILE A 23 -2.15 3.66 -12.44
C ILE A 23 -3.61 4.00 -12.68
N ASN A 24 -4.51 3.44 -11.88
CA ASN A 24 -5.92 3.83 -11.88
C ASN A 24 -6.09 5.26 -11.35
N CYS A 25 -6.16 6.24 -12.29
CA CYS A 25 -6.27 7.66 -11.95
C CYS A 25 -7.58 8.01 -11.24
N ASN A 26 -8.65 7.26 -11.50
CA ASN A 26 -9.94 7.48 -10.82
C ASN A 26 -9.82 7.11 -9.35
N LEU A 27 -9.21 5.98 -9.04
CA LEU A 27 -8.97 5.55 -7.67
C LEU A 27 -8.01 6.50 -6.93
N MET A 28 -6.97 6.97 -7.62
CA MET A 28 -6.06 8.00 -7.09
C MET A 28 -6.80 9.30 -6.77
N TYR A 29 -7.70 9.75 -7.65
CA TYR A 29 -8.53 10.94 -7.41
C TYR A 29 -9.46 10.76 -6.21
N GLN A 30 -10.07 9.57 -6.05
CA GLN A 30 -10.89 9.24 -4.89
C GLN A 30 -10.04 9.26 -3.60
N LEU A 31 -8.82 8.70 -3.64
CA LEU A 31 -7.89 8.71 -2.52
C LEU A 31 -7.50 10.13 -2.08
N MET A 32 -7.27 11.04 -3.04
CA MET A 32 -6.97 12.45 -2.79
C MET A 32 -8.13 13.19 -2.13
N ASN A 33 -9.36 12.85 -2.48
CA ASN A 33 -10.57 13.51 -1.97
C ASN A 33 -11.16 12.84 -0.71
N GLN A 34 -10.58 11.72 -0.29
CA GLN A 34 -11.05 11.00 0.89
C GLN A 34 -10.79 11.80 2.16
N LYS A 35 -11.87 12.26 2.82
CA LYS A 35 -11.78 12.85 4.16
C LYS A 35 -11.69 11.74 5.20
N LEU A 36 -10.53 11.56 5.79
CA LEU A 36 -10.36 10.64 6.91
C LEU A 36 -10.59 11.39 8.22
N ALA A 37 -11.23 10.73 9.17
CA ALA A 37 -11.60 11.35 10.46
C ALA A 37 -10.38 11.67 11.34
N SER A 38 -9.23 11.05 11.09
CA SER A 38 -8.01 11.26 11.88
C SER A 38 -6.77 11.00 11.02
N GLY A 39 -5.79 11.87 11.11
CA GLY A 39 -4.50 11.76 10.42
C GLY A 39 -3.81 13.11 10.31
N SER A 40 -2.49 13.11 10.24
CA SER A 40 -1.71 14.31 9.94
C SER A 40 -1.77 14.64 8.45
N ILE A 41 -1.48 15.88 8.06
CA ILE A 41 -1.34 16.28 6.65
C ILE A 41 -0.27 15.41 5.99
N GLU A 42 0.83 15.17 6.68
CA GLU A 42 1.92 14.30 6.22
C GLU A 42 1.44 12.87 5.92
N TYR A 43 0.59 12.29 6.76
CA TYR A 43 0.00 10.98 6.52
C TYR A 43 -0.83 10.93 5.24
N TYR A 44 -1.62 11.97 4.96
CA TYR A 44 -2.43 12.04 3.75
C TYR A 44 -1.59 12.16 2.49
N ASP A 45 -0.60 13.07 2.50
CA ASP A 45 0.30 13.29 1.37
C ASP A 45 1.13 12.05 1.08
N ASN A 46 1.61 11.38 2.12
CA ASN A 46 2.38 10.15 1.99
C ASN A 46 1.54 8.98 1.44
N ARG A 47 0.23 8.89 1.75
CA ARG A 47 -0.65 7.88 1.15
C ARG A 47 -0.74 8.01 -0.37
N ILE A 48 -0.89 9.25 -0.86
CA ILE A 48 -0.97 9.53 -2.31
C ILE A 48 0.36 9.21 -2.97
N SER A 49 1.47 9.63 -2.37
CA SER A 49 2.82 9.36 -2.85
C SER A 49 3.12 7.86 -2.91
N LEU A 50 2.72 7.10 -1.88
CA LEU A 50 2.86 5.64 -1.82
C LEU A 50 2.01 4.94 -2.89
N TYR A 51 0.78 5.41 -3.14
CA TYR A 51 -0.07 4.84 -4.19
C TYR A 51 0.62 4.91 -5.55
N SER A 52 1.21 6.06 -5.87
CA SER A 52 1.99 6.24 -7.09
C SER A 52 3.26 5.38 -7.11
N ALA A 53 4.02 5.37 -6.02
CA ALA A 53 5.28 4.64 -5.91
C ALA A 53 5.08 3.12 -5.94
N GLN A 54 3.96 2.63 -5.45
CA GLN A 54 3.58 1.21 -5.48
C GLN A 54 2.78 0.83 -6.74
N TRP A 55 2.64 1.75 -7.72
CA TRP A 55 1.93 1.49 -8.98
C TRP A 55 0.46 1.07 -8.77
N GLY A 56 -0.20 1.62 -7.76
CA GLY A 56 -1.57 1.26 -7.41
C GLY A 56 -1.74 -0.19 -6.93
N LYS A 57 -0.67 -0.78 -6.38
CA LYS A 57 -0.63 -2.20 -5.96
C LYS A 57 -0.36 -2.33 -4.47
N CYS A 58 -0.91 -3.38 -3.90
CA CYS A 58 -0.57 -3.80 -2.54
C CYS A 58 0.91 -4.16 -2.45
N TYR A 59 1.62 -3.60 -1.47
CA TYR A 59 3.05 -3.83 -1.27
C TYR A 59 3.40 -5.31 -1.04
N ILE A 60 2.54 -6.05 -0.37
CA ILE A 60 2.76 -7.46 0.01
C ILE A 60 2.38 -8.41 -1.13
N THR A 61 1.17 -8.27 -1.67
CA THR A 61 0.64 -9.22 -2.65
C THR A 61 0.96 -8.86 -4.10
N GLY A 62 1.35 -7.62 -4.37
CA GLY A 62 1.53 -7.12 -5.72
C GLY A 62 0.23 -6.98 -6.54
N LYS A 63 -0.93 -7.28 -5.94
CA LYS A 63 -2.23 -7.12 -6.58
C LYS A 63 -2.62 -5.66 -6.68
N GLU A 64 -3.26 -5.29 -7.78
CA GLU A 64 -3.82 -3.96 -7.98
C GLU A 64 -5.01 -3.74 -7.05
N PHE A 65 -5.07 -2.56 -6.44
CA PHE A 65 -6.24 -2.13 -5.68
C PHE A 65 -7.43 -1.92 -6.62
N GLN A 66 -8.57 -2.48 -6.26
CA GLN A 66 -9.79 -2.39 -7.07
C GLN A 66 -10.72 -1.27 -6.61
N CYS A 67 -10.77 -1.00 -5.32
CA CYS A 67 -11.58 0.05 -4.73
C CYS A 67 -10.84 0.78 -3.61
N LEU A 68 -11.41 1.91 -3.19
CA LEU A 68 -10.80 2.77 -2.17
C LEU A 68 -10.75 2.10 -0.80
N GLU A 69 -11.73 1.27 -0.50
CA GLU A 69 -11.90 0.55 0.75
C GLU A 69 -10.82 -0.53 0.96
N ASP A 70 -10.18 -0.98 -0.14
CA ASP A 70 -9.09 -1.96 -0.08
C ASP A 70 -7.75 -1.30 0.28
N ILE A 71 -7.63 0.02 0.13
CA ILE A 71 -6.37 0.74 0.33
C ILE A 71 -6.18 1.10 1.80
N HIS A 72 -5.38 0.32 2.51
CA HIS A 72 -4.99 0.56 3.89
C HIS A 72 -3.54 1.03 3.99
N CYS A 73 -3.32 2.15 4.67
CA CYS A 73 -1.97 2.65 4.96
C CYS A 73 -1.52 2.12 6.33
N HIS A 74 -0.54 1.24 6.30
CA HIS A 74 -0.01 0.57 7.47
C HIS A 74 1.29 1.21 7.94
N HIS A 75 1.45 1.39 9.25
CA HIS A 75 2.69 1.84 9.87
C HIS A 75 3.59 0.63 10.16
N LYS A 76 4.79 0.59 9.56
CA LYS A 76 5.80 -0.46 9.81
C LYS A 76 6.21 -0.51 11.28
N VAL A 77 6.40 0.67 11.88
CA VAL A 77 6.53 0.84 13.33
C VAL A 77 5.25 1.52 13.81
N ALA A 78 4.50 0.85 14.68
CA ALA A 78 3.21 1.33 15.16
C ALA A 78 3.36 2.65 15.96
N LYS A 79 2.37 3.54 15.89
CA LYS A 79 2.38 4.83 16.60
C LYS A 79 2.57 4.68 18.11
N ASN A 80 1.97 3.68 18.74
CA ASN A 80 2.13 3.39 20.16
C ASN A 80 3.54 2.90 20.54
N LYS A 81 4.37 2.55 19.54
CA LYS A 81 5.78 2.18 19.68
C LYS A 81 6.73 3.28 19.19
N GLY A 82 6.24 4.51 19.03
CA GLY A 82 7.02 5.66 18.58
C GLY A 82 7.12 5.81 17.06
N GLY A 83 6.34 5.07 16.28
CA GLY A 83 6.28 5.22 14.84
C GLY A 83 5.68 6.57 14.42
N THR A 84 6.25 7.15 13.36
CA THR A 84 5.86 8.45 12.77
C THR A 84 5.03 8.26 11.51
N ASP A 85 4.44 9.35 11.00
CA ASP A 85 3.74 9.38 9.72
C ASP A 85 4.69 9.60 8.52
N GLU A 86 6.02 9.53 8.75
CA GLU A 86 7.03 9.63 7.70
C GLU A 86 6.83 8.58 6.59
N TYR A 87 7.12 8.98 5.35
CA TYR A 87 7.02 8.13 4.17
C TYR A 87 7.72 6.78 4.34
N SER A 88 8.90 6.77 4.96
CA SER A 88 9.72 5.57 5.20
C SER A 88 9.04 4.55 6.12
N ASN A 89 8.20 5.04 7.06
CA ASN A 89 7.47 4.22 8.03
C ASN A 89 6.10 3.74 7.53
N LEU A 90 5.64 4.22 6.38
CA LEU A 90 4.33 3.90 5.84
C LEU A 90 4.43 2.93 4.66
N VAL A 91 3.37 2.17 4.44
CA VAL A 91 3.20 1.28 3.29
C VAL A 91 1.71 1.07 3.00
N LEU A 92 1.34 0.99 1.72
CA LEU A 92 -0.04 0.64 1.34
C LEU A 92 -0.18 -0.87 1.18
N VAL A 93 -1.15 -1.41 1.87
CA VAL A 93 -1.49 -2.83 1.84
C VAL A 93 -2.98 -3.00 1.60
N ASP A 94 -3.34 -4.16 1.08
CA ASP A 94 -4.73 -4.56 0.95
C ASP A 94 -5.39 -4.73 2.32
N LYS A 95 -6.69 -4.47 2.40
CA LYS A 95 -7.50 -4.61 3.61
C LYS A 95 -7.30 -5.96 4.30
N ASP A 96 -7.34 -7.04 3.53
CA ASP A 96 -7.20 -8.39 4.07
C ASP A 96 -5.80 -8.62 4.63
N VAL A 97 -4.79 -8.12 3.94
CA VAL A 97 -3.39 -8.14 4.43
C VAL A 97 -3.26 -7.32 5.71
N HIS A 98 -3.90 -6.14 5.78
CA HIS A 98 -3.87 -5.30 6.97
C HIS A 98 -4.51 -5.98 8.18
N ILE A 99 -5.65 -6.68 7.97
CA ILE A 99 -6.29 -7.49 9.00
C ILE A 99 -5.35 -8.60 9.49
N LEU A 100 -4.63 -9.25 8.58
CA LEU A 100 -3.67 -10.32 8.91
C LEU A 100 -2.49 -9.82 9.74
N ILE A 101 -1.94 -8.65 9.39
CA ILE A 101 -0.83 -8.04 10.13
C ILE A 101 -1.23 -7.81 11.60
N HIS A 102 -2.49 -7.48 11.85
CA HIS A 102 -3.01 -7.22 13.19
C HIS A 102 -3.70 -8.44 13.83
N ALA A 103 -3.76 -9.58 13.13
CA ALA A 103 -4.40 -10.78 13.68
C ALA A 103 -3.56 -11.40 14.78
N THR A 104 -4.13 -11.49 15.97
CA THR A 104 -3.55 -12.20 17.14
C THR A 104 -4.02 -13.65 17.22
N ASN A 105 -5.07 -14.03 16.50
CA ASN A 105 -5.64 -15.36 16.50
C ASN A 105 -4.94 -16.28 15.48
N LEU A 106 -4.31 -17.34 15.99
CA LEU A 106 -3.59 -18.34 15.20
C LEU A 106 -4.46 -19.06 14.14
N GLU A 107 -5.76 -19.21 14.38
CA GLU A 107 -6.66 -19.85 13.40
C GLU A 107 -6.90 -18.96 12.18
N ILE A 108 -7.04 -17.65 12.41
CA ILE A 108 -7.14 -16.66 11.32
C ILE A 108 -5.86 -16.69 10.52
N VAL A 109 -4.71 -16.64 11.19
CA VAL A 109 -3.39 -16.68 10.54
C VAL A 109 -3.23 -17.94 9.68
N LYS A 110 -3.54 -19.12 10.19
CA LYS A 110 -3.44 -20.38 9.43
C LYS A 110 -4.36 -20.43 8.22
N ARG A 111 -5.60 -19.96 8.36
CA ARG A 111 -6.56 -19.93 7.26
C ARG A 111 -6.12 -19.04 6.11
N TRP A 112 -5.48 -17.90 6.41
CA TRP A 112 -4.97 -16.99 5.43
C TRP A 112 -3.60 -17.39 4.88
N ASP A 113 -2.76 -18.06 5.66
CA ASP A 113 -1.47 -18.60 5.19
C ASP A 113 -1.69 -19.60 4.05
N ILE A 114 -2.73 -20.43 4.13
CA ILE A 114 -3.17 -21.30 3.04
C ILE A 114 -3.61 -20.50 1.83
N THR A 115 -4.39 -19.43 2.02
CA THR A 115 -4.90 -18.60 0.92
C THR A 115 -3.80 -17.79 0.25
N LEU A 116 -2.88 -17.23 0.99
CA LEU A 116 -1.72 -16.49 0.47
C LEU A 116 -0.71 -17.41 -0.22
N ASN A 117 -0.47 -18.62 0.30
CA ASN A 117 0.40 -19.61 -0.34
C ASN A 117 -0.14 -20.08 -1.70
N LEU A 118 -1.46 -20.06 -1.90
CA LEU A 118 -2.09 -20.35 -3.18
C LEU A 118 -2.02 -19.17 -4.17
N LEU A 119 -1.77 -17.95 -3.69
CA LEU A 119 -1.85 -16.73 -4.50
C LEU A 119 -0.49 -16.11 -4.82
N LEU A 120 0.57 -16.46 -4.10
CA LEU A 120 1.90 -15.87 -4.28
C LEU A 120 2.87 -16.86 -4.95
N PRO A 121 3.67 -16.41 -5.93
CA PRO A 121 4.75 -17.24 -6.48
C PRO A 121 5.79 -17.52 -5.38
N ILE A 122 6.26 -18.78 -5.34
CA ILE A 122 7.14 -19.36 -4.32
C ILE A 122 8.39 -18.51 -4.00
N HIS A 123 8.86 -17.70 -4.93
CA HIS A 123 10.08 -16.91 -4.80
C HIS A 123 9.95 -15.66 -3.89
N SER A 124 8.74 -15.14 -3.69
CA SER A 124 8.49 -13.95 -2.84
C SER A 124 8.17 -14.32 -1.39
N LEU A 125 7.79 -15.57 -1.11
CA LEU A 125 7.36 -16.05 0.19
C LEU A 125 8.43 -15.95 1.29
N TRP A 126 9.71 -16.10 0.95
CA TRP A 126 10.80 -16.06 1.94
C TRP A 126 11.07 -14.66 2.50
N GLN A 127 10.96 -13.62 1.67
CA GLN A 127 11.14 -12.23 2.12
C GLN A 127 9.98 -11.76 3.00
N TYR A 128 8.76 -12.16 2.67
CA TYR A 128 7.56 -11.77 3.40
C TYR A 128 7.39 -12.55 4.71
N ARG A 129 7.81 -13.81 4.74
CA ARG A 129 7.82 -14.62 5.95
C ARG A 129 8.79 -14.07 7.01
N LEU A 130 9.91 -13.47 6.60
CA LEU A 130 10.84 -12.80 7.50
C LEU A 130 10.26 -11.49 8.05
N LEU A 131 9.56 -10.69 7.24
CA LEU A 131 8.86 -9.49 7.70
C LEU A 131 7.69 -9.84 8.62
N TYR A 132 6.95 -10.89 8.29
CA TYR A 132 5.84 -11.41 9.09
C TYR A 132 6.31 -11.96 10.43
N LEU A 133 7.39 -12.75 10.45
CA LEU A 133 7.99 -13.32 11.67
C LEU A 133 8.68 -12.23 12.51
N SER A 134 9.24 -11.19 11.91
CA SER A 134 9.79 -10.06 12.66
C SER A 134 8.69 -9.22 13.33
N CYS A 135 7.54 -9.03 12.67
CA CYS A 135 6.37 -8.39 13.30
C CYS A 135 5.81 -9.23 14.47
N ILE A 136 5.74 -10.56 14.33
CA ILE A 136 5.25 -11.44 15.40
C ILE A 136 6.27 -11.55 16.56
N ARG A 137 7.58 -11.58 16.29
CA ARG A 137 8.62 -11.61 17.34
C ARG A 137 8.74 -10.33 18.16
N LEU A 138 8.19 -9.23 17.67
CA LEU A 138 8.11 -7.97 18.43
C LEU A 138 6.84 -7.84 19.27
N LEU A 139 5.95 -8.83 19.22
CA LEU A 139 4.70 -8.90 19.98
C LEU A 139 4.75 -9.89 21.17
N CYS A 140 5.88 -10.60 21.35
CA CYS A 140 6.14 -11.42 22.54
C CYS A 140 7.13 -10.75 23.47
#